data_642e9cc83d3504d9f98e97f380cbdfc1
#
_entry.id   642e9cc83d3504d9f98e97f380cbdfc1
#
_cell.length_a   1.000
_cell.length_b   1.000
_cell.length_c   1.000
_cell.angle_alpha   90.00
_cell.angle_beta   90.00
_cell.angle_gamma   90.00
#
_symmetry.space_group_name_H-M   'P 1'
#
loop_
_entity.id
_entity.type
_entity.pdbx_description
1 polymer ?
#
loop_
_entity_poly.entity_id
_entity_poly.type
_entity_poly.pdbx_seq_one_letter_code
_entity_poly.pdbx_strand_id
1 'polypeptide(L)'
;TVTAGDAVFTSAYRWATPGLLETQRLRLRQGRFLSDDRAADLEGNNIVVNEAFVQSADLDAPLGARVTIDAEWNASIVGVVADYHYRSLHTPINPMILHHANDDPSQLWVRMKPDATSDGLAALERAWRATAPLLPFDYAFESQRIEHQYRTDRRWLQIVGVAAGLALFVALLGLIGLATLTVTEREKEIGIRKALGATAAQVVLLLSGSVARLVGVAFVVGAPVAYLATRPWI
;
A
#
# COMPACT_ATOMS: atom_id res chain seq x y z
N THR A 1 -13.47 17.82 -7.16
CA THR A 1 -14.45 17.05 -7.97
C THR A 1 -14.23 17.36 -9.43
N VAL A 2 -14.33 16.35 -10.27
CA VAL A 2 -14.11 16.49 -11.73
C VAL A 2 -15.36 16.02 -12.46
N THR A 3 -15.78 16.79 -13.46
CA THR A 3 -16.84 16.42 -14.37
C THR A 3 -16.26 16.28 -15.78
N ALA A 4 -16.42 15.10 -16.37
CA ALA A 4 -16.01 14.81 -17.74
C ALA A 4 -17.17 14.10 -18.46
N GLY A 5 -17.82 14.82 -19.41
CA GLY A 5 -19.09 14.35 -19.97
C GLY A 5 -20.14 14.19 -18.89
N ASP A 6 -20.73 12.99 -18.77
CA ASP A 6 -21.75 12.66 -17.76
C ASP A 6 -21.11 12.07 -16.46
N ALA A 7 -19.81 11.80 -16.44
CA ALA A 7 -19.12 11.23 -15.30
C ALA A 7 -18.71 12.31 -14.29
N VAL A 8 -18.98 12.04 -12.99
CA VAL A 8 -18.54 12.90 -11.87
C VAL A 8 -17.76 12.04 -10.88
N PHE A 9 -16.49 12.41 -10.65
CA PHE A 9 -15.61 11.66 -9.75
C PHE A 9 -14.56 12.56 -9.09
N THR A 10 -13.80 12.00 -8.16
CA THR A 10 -12.70 12.69 -7.49
C THR A 10 -11.38 12.33 -8.15
N SER A 11 -10.57 13.34 -8.47
CA SER A 11 -9.23 13.18 -9.02
C SER A 11 -8.19 13.81 -8.11
N ALA A 12 -6.98 13.25 -8.12
CA ALA A 12 -5.81 13.88 -7.54
C ALA A 12 -5.25 14.94 -8.52
N TYR A 13 -4.68 16.01 -7.96
CA TYR A 13 -4.04 17.07 -8.72
C TYR A 13 -2.54 17.08 -8.43
N ARG A 14 -1.74 17.25 -9.46
CA ARG A 14 -0.30 17.47 -9.34
C ARG A 14 0.18 18.55 -10.28
N TRP A 15 1.00 19.42 -9.75
CA TRP A 15 1.80 20.35 -10.52
C TRP A 15 2.87 19.59 -11.28
N ALA A 16 3.06 19.91 -12.55
CA ALA A 16 4.01 19.25 -13.43
C ALA A 16 4.74 20.29 -14.29
N THR A 17 6.05 20.16 -14.32
CA THR A 17 6.88 20.84 -15.31
C THR A 17 7.19 19.87 -16.45
N PRO A 18 7.60 20.33 -17.65
CA PRO A 18 7.93 19.45 -18.77
C PRO A 18 8.95 18.36 -18.43
N GLY A 19 9.94 18.67 -17.58
CA GLY A 19 10.96 17.72 -17.12
C GLY A 19 10.47 16.60 -16.22
N LEU A 20 9.23 16.65 -15.71
CA LEU A 20 8.68 15.62 -14.83
C LEU A 20 8.58 14.26 -15.54
N LEU A 21 8.22 14.26 -16.81
CA LEU A 21 8.09 13.05 -17.61
C LEU A 21 9.40 12.23 -17.59
N GLU A 22 10.53 12.88 -17.85
CA GLU A 22 11.85 12.24 -17.89
C GLU A 22 12.35 11.93 -16.48
N THR A 23 12.19 12.87 -15.55
CA THR A 23 12.67 12.73 -14.17
C THR A 23 12.02 11.56 -13.46
N GLN A 24 10.73 11.35 -13.62
CA GLN A 24 10.01 10.22 -13.03
C GLN A 24 9.86 9.02 -13.97
N ARG A 25 10.39 9.10 -15.22
CA ARG A 25 10.26 8.07 -16.25
C ARG A 25 8.80 7.69 -16.52
N LEU A 26 7.94 8.68 -16.55
CA LEU A 26 6.53 8.46 -16.89
C LEU A 26 6.44 8.10 -18.39
N ARG A 27 5.58 7.13 -18.69
CA ARG A 27 5.34 6.72 -20.07
C ARG A 27 4.13 7.46 -20.62
N LEU A 28 4.33 8.27 -21.65
CA LEU A 28 3.24 8.85 -22.42
C LEU A 28 2.57 7.75 -23.25
N ARG A 29 1.26 7.63 -23.16
CA ARG A 29 0.44 6.66 -23.91
C ARG A 29 -0.15 7.28 -25.15
N GLN A 30 -0.70 8.48 -25.00
CA GLN A 30 -1.34 9.20 -26.09
C GLN A 30 -1.06 10.71 -26.00
N GLY A 31 -1.11 11.38 -27.13
CA GLY A 31 -0.97 12.82 -27.19
C GLY A 31 0.43 13.34 -26.88
N ARG A 32 0.52 14.42 -26.12
CA ARG A 32 1.75 15.10 -25.74
C ARG A 32 1.77 15.43 -24.25
N PHE A 33 2.94 15.69 -23.71
CA PHE A 33 3.09 16.25 -22.37
C PHE A 33 2.99 17.79 -22.39
N LEU A 34 2.94 18.41 -21.21
CA LEU A 34 2.93 19.85 -21.02
C LEU A 34 4.25 20.48 -21.48
N SER A 35 4.20 21.72 -21.94
CA SER A 35 5.36 22.46 -22.46
C SER A 35 5.36 23.91 -22.01
N ASP A 36 6.52 24.45 -21.68
CA ASP A 36 6.72 25.86 -21.34
C ASP A 36 6.55 26.79 -22.55
N ASP A 37 6.61 26.25 -23.78
CA ASP A 37 6.49 27.05 -25.02
C ASP A 37 5.03 27.30 -25.44
N ARG A 38 4.05 26.79 -24.68
CA ARG A 38 2.64 26.86 -25.05
C ARG A 38 1.83 27.65 -24.03
N ALA A 39 1.32 28.79 -24.40
CA ALA A 39 0.51 29.64 -23.55
C ALA A 39 -0.68 28.92 -22.92
N ALA A 40 -1.40 28.08 -23.65
CA ALA A 40 -2.54 27.33 -23.13
C ALA A 40 -2.15 26.27 -22.06
N ASP A 41 -0.90 25.78 -22.08
CA ASP A 41 -0.38 24.89 -21.01
C ASP A 41 -0.06 25.71 -19.76
N LEU A 42 0.60 26.88 -19.94
CA LEU A 42 0.92 27.81 -18.87
C LEU A 42 -0.32 28.41 -18.20
N GLU A 43 -1.36 28.69 -18.95
CA GLU A 43 -2.63 29.20 -18.44
C GLU A 43 -3.50 28.14 -17.75
N GLY A 44 -3.06 26.87 -17.75
CA GLY A 44 -3.81 25.77 -17.17
C GLY A 44 -5.00 25.28 -18.03
N ASN A 45 -5.14 25.78 -19.26
CA ASN A 45 -6.21 25.38 -20.17
C ASN A 45 -6.01 23.96 -20.73
N ASN A 46 -4.80 23.42 -20.60
CA ASN A 46 -4.44 22.07 -21.01
C ASN A 46 -3.97 21.24 -19.82
N ILE A 47 -4.41 19.98 -19.79
CA ILE A 47 -4.06 19.02 -18.76
C ILE A 47 -3.58 17.70 -19.37
N VAL A 48 -2.78 16.99 -18.59
CA VAL A 48 -2.42 15.60 -18.88
C VAL A 48 -3.03 14.74 -17.78
N VAL A 49 -3.59 13.58 -18.14
CA VAL A 49 -4.27 12.67 -17.23
C VAL A 49 -3.63 11.29 -17.24
N ASN A 50 -3.88 10.47 -16.24
CA ASN A 50 -3.47 9.07 -16.24
C ASN A 50 -4.54 8.14 -16.83
N GLU A 51 -4.17 6.85 -17.03
CA GLU A 51 -5.11 5.84 -17.58
C GLU A 51 -6.33 5.64 -16.66
N ALA A 52 -6.13 5.66 -15.33
CA ALA A 52 -7.21 5.55 -14.35
C ALA A 52 -8.24 6.70 -14.46
N PHE A 53 -7.80 7.90 -14.84
CA PHE A 53 -8.70 9.02 -15.12
C PHE A 53 -9.58 8.74 -16.34
N VAL A 54 -8.97 8.28 -17.42
CA VAL A 54 -9.69 7.96 -18.68
C VAL A 54 -10.76 6.89 -18.44
N GLN A 55 -10.42 5.86 -17.66
CA GLN A 55 -11.37 4.82 -17.25
C GLN A 55 -12.50 5.35 -16.38
N SER A 56 -12.20 6.21 -15.41
CA SER A 56 -13.22 6.77 -14.50
C SER A 56 -14.15 7.78 -15.20
N ALA A 57 -13.67 8.39 -16.27
CA ALA A 57 -14.42 9.33 -17.09
C ALA A 57 -15.16 8.67 -18.25
N ASP A 58 -14.99 7.36 -18.45
CA ASP A 58 -15.56 6.55 -19.56
C ASP A 58 -15.31 7.20 -20.94
N LEU A 59 -14.07 7.63 -21.19
CA LEU A 59 -13.69 8.34 -22.39
C LEU A 59 -13.07 7.41 -23.43
N ASP A 60 -13.76 7.15 -24.54
CA ASP A 60 -13.20 6.41 -25.67
C ASP A 60 -12.10 7.19 -26.40
N ALA A 61 -12.28 8.51 -26.53
CA ALA A 61 -11.34 9.43 -27.17
C ALA A 61 -10.94 10.56 -26.21
N PRO A 62 -9.94 10.34 -25.36
CA PRO A 62 -9.61 11.30 -24.30
C PRO A 62 -8.95 12.58 -24.80
N LEU A 63 -8.21 12.53 -25.93
CA LEU A 63 -7.51 13.71 -26.45
C LEU A 63 -8.50 14.77 -27.00
N GLY A 64 -8.37 16.00 -26.50
CA GLY A 64 -9.25 17.11 -26.82
C GLY A 64 -10.57 17.13 -26.05
N ALA A 65 -10.86 16.11 -25.22
CA ALA A 65 -12.01 16.12 -24.37
C ALA A 65 -11.93 17.28 -23.36
N ARG A 66 -13.05 17.95 -23.11
CA ARG A 66 -13.16 19.01 -22.11
C ARG A 66 -13.57 18.45 -20.77
N VAL A 67 -12.92 18.94 -19.75
CA VAL A 67 -13.12 18.53 -18.36
C VAL A 67 -13.37 19.77 -17.52
N THR A 68 -14.39 19.74 -16.69
CA THR A 68 -14.68 20.80 -15.72
C THR A 68 -14.22 20.35 -14.34
N ILE A 69 -13.42 21.17 -13.71
CA ILE A 69 -12.74 20.88 -12.45
C ILE A 69 -13.28 21.86 -11.40
N ASP A 70 -13.78 21.34 -10.29
CA ASP A 70 -14.39 22.08 -9.18
C ASP A 70 -15.45 23.11 -9.62
N ALA A 71 -16.16 22.81 -10.72
CA ALA A 71 -17.22 23.61 -11.35
C ALA A 71 -16.79 24.97 -11.90
N GLU A 72 -15.54 25.34 -11.81
CA GLU A 72 -15.02 26.66 -12.21
C GLU A 72 -13.93 26.59 -13.28
N TRP A 73 -13.08 25.58 -13.25
CA TRP A 73 -11.95 25.47 -14.14
C TRP A 73 -12.22 24.49 -15.27
N ASN A 74 -12.19 24.98 -16.51
CA ASN A 74 -12.35 24.18 -17.72
C ASN A 74 -11.00 23.95 -18.40
N ALA A 75 -10.65 22.69 -18.60
CA ALA A 75 -9.41 22.30 -19.26
C ALA A 75 -9.64 21.26 -20.36
N SER A 76 -8.70 21.17 -21.30
CA SER A 76 -8.69 20.17 -22.36
C SER A 76 -7.60 19.13 -22.11
N ILE A 77 -7.91 17.85 -22.30
CA ILE A 77 -6.94 16.77 -22.20
C ILE A 77 -6.03 16.79 -23.44
N VAL A 78 -4.73 17.03 -23.24
CA VAL A 78 -3.73 17.05 -24.33
C VAL A 78 -2.83 15.83 -24.34
N GLY A 79 -2.84 15.03 -23.28
CA GLY A 79 -2.06 13.80 -23.19
C GLY A 79 -2.56 12.85 -22.13
N VAL A 80 -2.23 11.57 -22.31
CA VAL A 80 -2.50 10.50 -21.36
C VAL A 80 -1.19 9.82 -21.00
N VAL A 81 -0.87 9.74 -19.71
CA VAL A 81 0.28 9.00 -19.19
C VAL A 81 -0.16 7.65 -18.64
N ALA A 82 0.74 6.69 -18.69
CA ALA A 82 0.53 5.40 -18.02
C ALA A 82 0.31 5.59 -16.53
N ASP A 83 -0.49 4.73 -15.95
CA ASP A 83 -0.67 4.67 -14.51
C ASP A 83 0.67 4.44 -13.79
N TYR A 84 0.89 5.16 -12.72
CA TYR A 84 2.06 5.01 -11.87
C TYR A 84 1.72 5.24 -10.40
N HIS A 85 2.42 4.54 -9.53
CA HIS A 85 2.25 4.73 -8.09
C HIS A 85 2.99 5.97 -7.62
N TYR A 86 2.25 6.99 -7.24
CA TYR A 86 2.75 8.23 -6.64
C TYR A 86 2.51 8.30 -5.12
N ARG A 87 1.85 7.28 -4.59
CA ARG A 87 1.60 7.04 -3.16
C ARG A 87 2.02 5.61 -2.81
N SER A 88 1.54 5.10 -1.69
CA SER A 88 1.75 3.71 -1.26
C SER A 88 1.29 2.71 -2.33
N LEU A 89 2.07 1.63 -2.51
CA LEU A 89 1.70 0.50 -3.39
C LEU A 89 0.43 -0.24 -2.92
N HIS A 90 0.02 -0.05 -1.67
CA HIS A 90 -1.23 -0.60 -1.12
C HIS A 90 -2.48 0.21 -1.50
N THR A 91 -2.29 1.40 -2.06
CA THR A 91 -3.42 2.24 -2.48
C THR A 91 -3.66 2.04 -3.97
N PRO A 92 -4.90 1.78 -4.42
CA PRO A 92 -5.23 1.75 -5.83
C PRO A 92 -4.79 3.05 -6.51
N ILE A 93 -4.40 2.95 -7.78
CA ILE A 93 -4.05 4.13 -8.57
C ILE A 93 -5.34 4.90 -8.84
N ASN A 94 -5.42 6.10 -8.29
CA ASN A 94 -6.58 6.95 -8.46
C ASN A 94 -6.47 7.80 -9.73
N PRO A 95 -7.60 8.29 -10.26
CA PRO A 95 -7.61 9.32 -11.29
C PRO A 95 -6.72 10.49 -10.92
N MET A 96 -5.88 10.95 -11.86
CA MET A 96 -4.93 12.03 -11.62
C MET A 96 -4.86 12.98 -12.78
N ILE A 97 -4.79 14.26 -12.44
CA ILE A 97 -4.59 15.37 -13.35
C ILE A 97 -3.20 15.95 -13.10
N LEU A 98 -2.43 16.09 -14.15
CA LEU A 98 -1.19 16.84 -14.20
C LEU A 98 -1.46 18.16 -14.93
N HIS A 99 -1.18 19.27 -14.29
CA HIS A 99 -1.28 20.59 -14.88
C HIS A 99 0.00 21.39 -14.68
N HIS A 100 0.21 22.42 -15.50
CA HIS A 100 1.46 23.16 -15.50
C HIS A 100 1.68 23.89 -14.17
N ALA A 101 2.92 23.86 -13.67
CA ALA A 101 3.33 24.58 -12.46
C ALA A 101 3.71 26.02 -12.86
N ASN A 102 2.78 26.96 -12.66
CA ASN A 102 3.02 28.34 -13.11
C ASN A 102 3.87 29.18 -12.13
N ASP A 103 3.59 29.16 -10.83
CA ASP A 103 4.10 30.22 -9.95
C ASP A 103 4.69 29.78 -8.61
N ASP A 104 4.51 28.54 -8.17
CA ASP A 104 5.05 28.10 -6.85
C ASP A 104 5.42 26.61 -6.85
N PRO A 105 6.60 26.25 -7.37
CA PRO A 105 7.07 24.87 -7.29
C PRO A 105 7.44 24.55 -5.85
N SER A 106 6.54 23.91 -5.13
CA SER A 106 6.77 23.49 -3.75
C SER A 106 7.82 22.38 -3.59
N GLN A 107 8.20 21.71 -4.68
CA GLN A 107 9.16 20.60 -4.66
C GLN A 107 9.96 20.54 -5.96
N LEU A 108 11.28 20.40 -5.82
CA LEU A 108 12.20 20.12 -6.93
C LEU A 108 12.54 18.64 -6.96
N TRP A 109 12.22 17.98 -8.07
CA TRP A 109 12.56 16.58 -8.28
C TRP A 109 13.87 16.47 -9.08
N VAL A 110 14.88 15.85 -8.48
CA VAL A 110 16.18 15.67 -9.10
C VAL A 110 16.50 14.19 -9.21
N ARG A 111 16.80 13.74 -10.42
CA ARG A 111 17.27 12.39 -10.66
C ARG A 111 18.79 12.36 -10.64
N MET A 112 19.35 11.57 -9.77
CA MET A 112 20.79 11.34 -9.68
C MET A 112 21.17 9.96 -10.21
N LYS A 113 22.43 9.83 -10.67
CA LYS A 113 22.99 8.52 -11.01
C LYS A 113 23.27 7.73 -9.72
N PRO A 114 23.01 6.43 -9.68
CA PRO A 114 23.22 5.63 -8.47
C PRO A 114 24.63 5.74 -7.89
N ASP A 115 25.64 5.75 -8.77
CA ASP A 115 27.05 5.73 -8.41
C ASP A 115 27.61 7.11 -7.97
N ALA A 116 26.84 8.17 -8.13
CA ALA A 116 27.25 9.56 -7.87
C ALA A 116 26.32 10.28 -6.90
N THR A 117 25.65 9.55 -6.00
CA THR A 117 24.63 10.13 -5.11
C THR A 117 25.22 11.13 -4.13
N SER A 118 26.38 10.86 -3.53
CA SER A 118 27.05 11.78 -2.60
C SER A 118 27.54 13.04 -3.28
N ASP A 119 28.20 12.89 -4.44
CA ASP A 119 28.75 14.02 -5.20
C ASP A 119 27.63 14.86 -5.81
N GLY A 120 26.57 14.20 -6.28
CA GLY A 120 25.36 14.84 -6.78
C GLY A 120 24.66 15.67 -5.71
N LEU A 121 24.53 15.12 -4.50
CA LEU A 121 23.94 15.83 -3.38
C LEU A 121 24.75 17.06 -2.97
N ALA A 122 26.09 16.93 -2.90
CA ALA A 122 26.98 18.03 -2.59
C ALA A 122 26.96 19.12 -3.69
N ALA A 123 26.82 18.73 -4.94
CA ALA A 123 26.66 19.69 -6.04
C ALA A 123 25.31 20.42 -5.98
N LEU A 124 24.23 19.68 -5.68
CA LEU A 124 22.89 20.23 -5.52
C LEU A 124 22.82 21.22 -4.34
N GLU A 125 23.42 20.88 -3.19
CA GLU A 125 23.50 21.77 -2.04
C GLU A 125 24.25 23.06 -2.34
N ARG A 126 25.38 22.97 -3.05
CA ARG A 126 26.14 24.15 -3.49
C ARG A 126 25.31 25.06 -4.41
N ALA A 127 24.63 24.47 -5.38
CA ALA A 127 23.77 25.21 -6.30
C ALA A 127 22.60 25.88 -5.54
N TRP A 128 21.98 25.15 -4.61
CA TRP A 128 20.90 25.69 -3.77
C TRP A 128 21.35 26.90 -2.95
N ARG A 129 22.47 26.78 -2.24
CA ARG A 129 23.03 27.86 -1.44
C ARG A 129 23.41 29.09 -2.27
N ALA A 130 23.81 28.88 -3.53
CA ALA A 130 24.11 29.97 -4.46
C ALA A 130 22.86 30.71 -4.95
N THR A 131 21.76 29.98 -5.15
CA THR A 131 20.51 30.52 -5.72
C THR A 131 19.53 30.99 -4.63
N ALA A 132 19.44 30.28 -3.52
CA ALA A 132 18.49 30.52 -2.43
C ALA A 132 19.18 30.50 -1.05
N PRO A 133 20.10 31.44 -0.75
CA PRO A 133 20.93 31.39 0.45
C PRO A 133 20.15 31.53 1.76
N LEU A 134 18.93 32.08 1.73
CA LEU A 134 18.08 32.29 2.90
C LEU A 134 17.14 31.10 3.17
N LEU A 135 17.02 30.16 2.25
CA LEU A 135 16.16 28.98 2.40
C LEU A 135 16.98 27.78 2.88
N PRO A 136 16.48 27.00 3.83
CA PRO A 136 17.14 25.77 4.24
C PRO A 136 17.19 24.77 3.06
N PHE A 137 18.31 24.06 2.95
CA PHE A 137 18.42 22.94 2.03
C PHE A 137 17.84 21.70 2.71
N ASP A 138 16.59 21.41 2.43
CA ASP A 138 15.90 20.22 2.91
C ASP A 138 15.67 19.25 1.75
N TYR A 139 16.02 17.99 1.95
CA TYR A 139 15.89 16.97 0.91
C TYR A 139 15.45 15.64 1.49
N ALA A 140 14.77 14.84 0.68
CA ALA A 140 14.40 13.48 1.01
C ALA A 140 14.59 12.59 -0.21
N PHE A 141 15.11 11.38 0.00
CA PHE A 141 15.12 10.39 -1.06
C PHE A 141 13.74 9.72 -1.18
N GLU A 142 13.25 9.59 -2.41
CA GLU A 142 11.96 8.94 -2.66
C GLU A 142 11.93 7.49 -2.14
N SER A 143 13.06 6.79 -2.23
CA SER A 143 13.21 5.46 -1.63
C SER A 143 12.96 5.45 -0.11
N GLN A 144 13.40 6.50 0.60
CA GLN A 144 13.19 6.62 2.05
C GLN A 144 11.72 6.92 2.38
N ARG A 145 11.04 7.72 1.55
CA ARG A 145 9.59 7.98 1.73
C ARG A 145 8.77 6.70 1.62
N ILE A 146 9.12 5.86 0.66
CA ILE A 146 8.50 4.54 0.49
C ILE A 146 8.85 3.64 1.69
N GLU A 147 10.10 3.61 2.13
CA GLU A 147 10.57 2.78 3.24
C GLU A 147 9.94 3.16 4.60
N HIS A 148 9.68 4.44 4.84
CA HIS A 148 8.98 4.91 6.04
C HIS A 148 7.55 4.35 6.15
N GLN A 149 6.83 4.20 5.05
CA GLN A 149 5.51 3.58 5.04
C GLN A 149 5.58 2.09 5.43
N TYR A 150 6.59 1.37 4.95
CA TYR A 150 6.78 -0.06 5.29
C TYR A 150 7.29 -0.33 6.71
N ARG A 151 7.95 0.64 7.36
CA ARG A 151 8.39 0.47 8.76
C ARG A 151 7.23 0.36 9.74
N THR A 152 6.14 1.06 9.50
CA THR A 152 4.93 0.99 10.32
C THR A 152 4.30 -0.40 10.21
N ASP A 153 4.19 -0.95 8.99
CA ASP A 153 3.61 -2.27 8.76
C ASP A 153 4.45 -3.39 9.40
N ARG A 154 5.78 -3.29 9.33
CA ARG A 154 6.68 -4.24 10.01
C ARG A 154 6.49 -4.24 11.53
N ARG A 155 6.31 -3.08 12.16
CA ARG A 155 6.05 -2.99 13.60
C ARG A 155 4.74 -3.66 13.97
N TRP A 156 3.69 -3.44 13.18
CA TRP A 156 2.41 -4.11 13.37
C TRP A 156 2.52 -5.62 13.26
N LEU A 157 3.23 -6.13 12.26
CA LEU A 157 3.48 -7.57 12.10
C LEU A 157 4.26 -8.16 13.29
N GLN A 158 5.22 -7.44 13.85
CA GLN A 158 5.94 -7.87 15.05
C GLN A 158 5.03 -7.92 16.27
N ILE A 159 4.22 -6.90 16.51
CA ILE A 159 3.27 -6.85 17.62
C ILE A 159 2.26 -8.01 17.52
N VAL A 160 1.67 -8.20 16.36
CA VAL A 160 0.72 -9.29 16.11
C VAL A 160 1.39 -10.66 16.26
N GLY A 161 2.63 -10.80 15.77
CA GLY A 161 3.41 -12.04 15.92
C GLY A 161 3.69 -12.40 17.38
N VAL A 162 4.09 -11.43 18.19
CA VAL A 162 4.30 -11.64 19.64
C VAL A 162 2.99 -11.97 20.35
N ALA A 163 1.91 -11.26 20.05
CA ALA A 163 0.60 -11.53 20.64
C ALA A 163 0.08 -12.92 20.27
N ALA A 164 0.24 -13.34 19.02
CA ALA A 164 -0.12 -14.67 18.54
C ALA A 164 0.72 -15.76 19.23
N GLY A 165 2.02 -15.53 19.41
CA GLY A 165 2.92 -16.42 20.15
C GLY A 165 2.50 -16.59 21.60
N LEU A 166 2.17 -15.51 22.29
CA LEU A 166 1.64 -15.53 23.65
C LEU A 166 0.30 -16.27 23.74
N ALA A 167 -0.62 -16.00 22.83
CA ALA A 167 -1.91 -16.70 22.78
C ALA A 167 -1.74 -18.22 22.59
N LEU A 168 -0.83 -18.61 21.69
CA LEU A 168 -0.50 -20.03 21.47
C LEU A 168 0.10 -20.66 22.73
N PHE A 169 1.00 -19.96 23.41
CA PHE A 169 1.62 -20.43 24.66
C PHE A 169 0.57 -20.66 25.75
N VAL A 170 -0.34 -19.70 25.95
CA VAL A 170 -1.44 -19.86 26.94
C VAL A 170 -2.37 -21.00 26.55
N ALA A 171 -2.69 -21.16 25.26
CA ALA A 171 -3.51 -22.26 24.76
C ALA A 171 -2.84 -23.63 25.03
N LEU A 172 -1.53 -23.74 24.82
CA LEU A 172 -0.78 -24.96 25.15
C LEU A 172 -0.78 -25.28 26.64
N LEU A 173 -0.62 -24.28 27.51
CA LEU A 173 -0.72 -24.46 28.95
C LEU A 173 -2.11 -24.95 29.38
N GLY A 174 -3.16 -24.36 28.80
CA GLY A 174 -4.54 -24.80 29.01
C GLY A 174 -4.77 -26.24 28.57
N LEU A 175 -4.20 -26.61 27.42
CA LEU A 175 -4.28 -27.98 26.89
C LEU A 175 -3.57 -29.00 27.79
N ILE A 176 -2.39 -28.67 28.30
CA ILE A 176 -1.63 -29.50 29.25
C ILE A 176 -2.44 -29.68 30.55
N GLY A 177 -3.04 -28.61 31.08
CA GLY A 177 -3.90 -28.67 32.27
C GLY A 177 -5.10 -29.57 32.06
N LEU A 178 -5.82 -29.46 30.95
CA LEU A 178 -6.94 -30.35 30.64
C LEU A 178 -6.52 -31.79 30.43
N ALA A 179 -5.39 -32.03 29.76
CA ALA A 179 -4.87 -33.39 29.59
C ALA A 179 -4.52 -34.04 30.94
N THR A 180 -3.86 -33.28 31.84
CA THR A 180 -3.53 -33.75 33.19
C THR A 180 -4.79 -34.11 33.99
N LEU A 181 -5.79 -33.22 33.98
CA LEU A 181 -7.07 -33.45 34.65
C LEU A 181 -7.76 -34.71 34.12
N THR A 182 -7.83 -34.84 32.78
CA THR A 182 -8.45 -36.02 32.15
C THR A 182 -7.76 -37.33 32.50
N VAL A 183 -6.43 -37.33 32.61
CA VAL A 183 -5.66 -38.50 33.06
C VAL A 183 -5.99 -38.84 34.53
N THR A 184 -6.04 -37.86 35.40
CA THR A 184 -6.33 -38.04 36.83
C THR A 184 -7.75 -38.58 37.03
N GLU A 185 -8.74 -38.06 36.33
CA GLU A 185 -10.13 -38.55 36.42
C GLU A 185 -10.30 -39.98 35.91
N ARG A 186 -9.45 -40.44 34.99
CA ARG A 186 -9.53 -41.78 34.37
C ARG A 186 -8.45 -42.74 34.89
N GLU A 187 -7.77 -42.43 35.95
CA GLU A 187 -6.64 -43.21 36.45
C GLU A 187 -7.01 -44.69 36.73
N LYS A 188 -8.19 -44.97 37.32
CA LYS A 188 -8.69 -46.33 37.53
C LYS A 188 -8.94 -47.09 36.23
N GLU A 189 -9.54 -46.45 35.23
CA GLU A 189 -9.80 -47.05 33.93
C GLU A 189 -8.50 -47.39 33.18
N ILE A 190 -7.53 -46.46 33.24
CA ILE A 190 -6.19 -46.66 32.67
C ILE A 190 -5.46 -47.79 33.37
N GLY A 191 -5.56 -47.88 34.69
CA GLY A 191 -4.95 -48.94 35.50
C GLY A 191 -5.49 -50.32 35.14
N ILE A 192 -6.81 -50.48 35.02
CA ILE A 192 -7.45 -51.73 34.64
C ILE A 192 -7.02 -52.18 33.24
N ARG A 193 -7.01 -51.26 32.27
CA ARG A 193 -6.59 -51.57 30.88
C ARG A 193 -5.13 -51.99 30.81
N LYS A 194 -4.27 -51.32 31.58
CA LYS A 194 -2.84 -51.65 31.64
C LYS A 194 -2.60 -53.01 32.27
N ALA A 195 -3.38 -53.35 33.31
CA ALA A 195 -3.37 -54.72 33.91
C ALA A 195 -3.84 -55.81 32.94
N LEU A 196 -4.72 -55.48 31.99
CA LEU A 196 -5.20 -56.37 30.91
C LEU A 196 -4.27 -56.39 29.68
N GLY A 197 -3.09 -55.74 29.75
CA GLY A 197 -2.06 -55.79 28.73
C GLY A 197 -2.11 -54.69 27.68
N ALA A 198 -2.87 -53.61 27.89
CA ALA A 198 -2.88 -52.47 26.95
C ALA A 198 -1.53 -51.77 26.96
N THR A 199 -1.03 -51.41 25.76
CA THR A 199 0.22 -50.64 25.60
C THR A 199 0.01 -49.20 25.92
N ALA A 200 1.08 -48.50 26.35
CA ALA A 200 1.04 -47.05 26.62
C ALA A 200 0.55 -46.25 25.40
N ALA A 201 0.92 -46.66 24.17
CA ALA A 201 0.50 -46.01 22.94
C ALA A 201 -1.03 -46.08 22.72
N GLN A 202 -1.67 -47.22 23.03
CA GLN A 202 -3.12 -47.38 22.93
C GLN A 202 -3.86 -46.45 23.94
N VAL A 203 -3.33 -46.32 25.15
CA VAL A 203 -3.90 -45.41 26.16
C VAL A 203 -3.76 -43.96 25.73
N VAL A 204 -2.59 -43.56 25.24
CA VAL A 204 -2.35 -42.20 24.71
C VAL A 204 -3.28 -41.91 23.53
N LEU A 205 -3.43 -42.82 22.58
CA LEU A 205 -4.29 -42.63 21.41
C LEU A 205 -5.76 -42.44 21.83
N LEU A 206 -6.23 -43.17 22.82
CA LEU A 206 -7.59 -43.03 23.33
C LEU A 206 -7.84 -41.67 24.00
N LEU A 207 -6.88 -41.19 24.79
CA LEU A 207 -6.96 -39.91 25.50
C LEU A 207 -6.81 -38.74 24.50
N SER A 208 -5.92 -38.89 23.52
CA SER A 208 -5.73 -37.89 22.45
C SER A 208 -6.97 -37.67 21.56
N GLY A 209 -7.83 -38.67 21.44
CA GLY A 209 -9.04 -38.57 20.63
C GLY A 209 -10.04 -37.51 21.11
N SER A 210 -10.15 -37.30 22.41
CA SER A 210 -11.01 -36.27 22.99
C SER A 210 -10.44 -34.87 22.76
N VAL A 211 -9.15 -34.71 22.92
CA VAL A 211 -8.42 -33.46 22.72
C VAL A 211 -8.41 -33.11 21.20
N ALA A 212 -8.12 -34.07 20.33
CA ALA A 212 -8.13 -33.89 18.91
C ALA A 212 -9.51 -33.43 18.37
N ARG A 213 -10.60 -33.96 18.91
CA ARG A 213 -11.96 -33.54 18.58
C ARG A 213 -12.22 -32.10 18.97
N LEU A 214 -11.77 -31.69 20.16
CA LEU A 214 -11.93 -30.34 20.67
C LEU A 214 -11.14 -29.32 19.83
N VAL A 215 -9.89 -29.65 19.49
CA VAL A 215 -9.06 -28.85 18.59
C VAL A 215 -9.67 -28.76 17.19
N GLY A 216 -10.21 -29.87 16.67
CA GLY A 216 -10.90 -29.89 15.39
C GLY A 216 -12.11 -28.96 15.34
N VAL A 217 -12.96 -28.98 16.37
CA VAL A 217 -14.10 -28.07 16.49
C VAL A 217 -13.63 -26.61 16.59
N ALA A 218 -12.61 -26.34 17.41
CA ALA A 218 -12.05 -24.98 17.52
C ALA A 218 -11.49 -24.47 16.18
N PHE A 219 -10.86 -25.33 15.40
CA PHE A 219 -10.36 -24.97 14.06
C PHE A 219 -11.48 -24.68 13.07
N VAL A 220 -12.53 -25.52 13.03
CA VAL A 220 -13.69 -25.35 12.14
C VAL A 220 -14.44 -24.05 12.42
N VAL A 221 -14.48 -23.62 13.68
CA VAL A 221 -15.11 -22.34 14.06
C VAL A 221 -14.13 -21.16 13.89
N GLY A 222 -12.89 -21.33 14.32
CA GLY A 222 -11.89 -20.25 14.34
C GLY A 222 -11.41 -19.83 12.94
N ALA A 223 -11.22 -20.79 12.01
CA ALA A 223 -10.73 -20.48 10.68
C ALA A 223 -11.68 -19.59 9.86
N PRO A 224 -13.01 -19.84 9.82
CA PRO A 224 -13.95 -18.93 9.15
C PRO A 224 -14.00 -17.55 9.81
N VAL A 225 -14.00 -17.49 11.13
CA VAL A 225 -14.00 -16.21 11.87
C VAL A 225 -12.75 -15.40 11.55
N ALA A 226 -11.57 -16.03 11.58
CA ALA A 226 -10.32 -15.38 11.21
C ALA A 226 -10.34 -14.90 9.76
N TYR A 227 -10.84 -15.71 8.82
CA TYR A 227 -10.96 -15.34 7.41
C TYR A 227 -11.89 -14.12 7.22
N LEU A 228 -13.06 -14.11 7.85
CA LEU A 228 -13.99 -13.00 7.76
C LEU A 228 -13.44 -11.71 8.39
N ALA A 229 -12.70 -11.83 9.49
CA ALA A 229 -12.07 -10.69 10.16
C ALA A 229 -10.91 -10.09 9.36
N THR A 230 -10.17 -10.90 8.60
CA THR A 230 -9.01 -10.44 7.81
C THR A 230 -9.38 -10.01 6.40
N ARG A 231 -10.53 -10.42 5.87
CA ARG A 231 -10.99 -10.09 4.51
C ARG A 231 -10.98 -8.58 4.16
N PRO A 232 -11.37 -7.64 5.04
CA PRO A 232 -11.33 -6.20 4.74
C PRO A 232 -9.91 -5.62 4.69
N TRP A 233 -8.87 -6.39 5.05
CA TRP A 233 -7.46 -5.97 5.09
C TRP A 233 -6.60 -6.59 3.98
N ILE A 234 -7.18 -7.49 3.18
CA ILE A 234 -6.59 -8.13 2.00
C ILE A 234 -7.17 -7.51 0.74
#